data_87334429fc7d8b6f9588e2ef72bf98f3
#
_entry.id   87334429fc7d8b6f9588e2ef72bf98f3
#
_cell.length_a   1.000
_cell.length_b   1.000
_cell.length_c   1.000
_cell.angle_alpha   90.00
_cell.angle_beta   90.00
_cell.angle_gamma   90.00
#
_symmetry.space_group_name_H-M   'P 1'
#
loop_
_entity.id
_entity.type
_entity.pdbx_description
1 polymer ?
#
loop_
_entity_poly.entity_id
_entity_poly.type
_entity_poly.pdbx_seq_one_letter_code
_entity_poly.pdbx_strand_id
1 'polypeptide(L)'
;MNVDHERAVAPDNDHGREPGVTIARRRLLWLPVAFAGAALSQGAPAVAANSAFAPLSRDELGERWRALGVELDLLTDEHDESLAAHVVALIARTPLAALPTHGKARPAVGLAGGPSWQLLPCMAIEFQMAPGAEIRLHNHPPSVVVSLCAEGEVRARHFELHGDAPPCTQLDGQRFEVQETRSLLLRPGQTTSFTRRRDGMHGFVAGDAGARLIDFATFLSDDGETFSYVTLSDEPLDEERRIWEASWAGKK
;
A
#
# COMPACT_ATOMS: atom_id res chain seq x y z
N MET A 1 2.61 55.20 37.23
CA MET A 1 1.87 53.95 37.47
C MET A 1 2.61 52.86 36.73
N ASN A 2 3.46 52.13 37.46
CA ASN A 2 4.18 50.94 36.93
C ASN A 2 3.24 49.75 37.11
N VAL A 3 3.07 48.98 36.03
CA VAL A 3 2.39 47.69 36.09
C VAL A 3 3.45 46.62 35.83
N ASP A 4 3.82 45.90 36.89
CA ASP A 4 4.72 44.77 36.86
C ASP A 4 4.03 43.57 36.16
N HIS A 5 4.64 43.06 35.09
CA HIS A 5 4.26 41.80 34.46
C HIS A 5 5.01 40.65 35.14
N GLU A 6 4.34 39.94 36.02
CA GLU A 6 4.75 38.61 36.51
C GLU A 6 4.85 37.61 35.36
N ARG A 7 6.04 37.09 35.16
CA ARG A 7 6.30 35.95 34.29
C ARG A 7 5.87 34.67 35.01
N ALA A 8 4.83 34.03 34.48
CA ALA A 8 4.48 32.67 34.87
C ALA A 8 5.55 31.68 34.36
N VAL A 9 6.20 30.97 35.27
CA VAL A 9 7.11 29.85 35.02
C VAL A 9 6.28 28.64 34.68
N ALA A 10 6.47 28.06 33.48
CA ALA A 10 5.86 26.80 33.08
C ALA A 10 6.52 25.63 33.83
N PRO A 11 5.76 24.59 34.21
CA PRO A 11 6.32 23.42 34.89
C PRO A 11 7.13 22.56 33.92
N ASP A 12 8.31 22.18 34.39
CA ASP A 12 9.25 21.25 33.78
C ASP A 12 8.63 19.83 33.75
N ASN A 13 8.20 19.35 32.58
CA ASN A 13 7.74 17.99 32.40
C ASN A 13 8.93 17.08 32.07
N ASP A 14 9.59 16.62 33.12
CA ASP A 14 10.56 15.52 33.06
C ASP A 14 9.80 14.19 32.79
N HIS A 15 9.56 13.87 31.52
CA HIS A 15 9.09 12.55 31.12
C HIS A 15 10.26 11.59 31.06
N GLY A 16 10.36 10.79 32.12
CA GLY A 16 11.32 9.71 32.27
C GLY A 16 11.41 8.86 30.99
N ARG A 17 12.63 8.82 30.41
CA ARG A 17 13.01 7.89 29.36
C ARG A 17 12.91 6.47 29.89
N GLU A 18 11.94 5.72 29.36
CA GLU A 18 11.88 4.27 29.51
C GLU A 18 13.17 3.63 28.95
N PRO A 19 13.73 2.61 29.62
CA PRO A 19 14.95 1.95 29.15
C PRO A 19 14.69 1.23 27.83
N GLY A 20 15.46 1.60 26.80
CA GLY A 20 15.40 1.01 25.48
C GLY A 20 15.49 -0.52 25.52
N VAL A 21 14.46 -1.19 25.00
CA VAL A 21 14.45 -2.63 24.78
C VAL A 21 15.46 -2.95 23.69
N THR A 22 16.61 -3.46 24.07
CA THR A 22 17.61 -3.98 23.14
C THR A 22 17.10 -5.30 22.57
N ILE A 23 16.53 -5.27 21.38
CA ILE A 23 16.13 -6.49 20.66
C ILE A 23 17.41 -7.19 20.19
N ALA A 24 17.72 -8.32 20.80
CA ALA A 24 18.83 -9.16 20.40
C ALA A 24 18.61 -9.67 18.96
N ARG A 25 19.47 -9.26 18.03
CA ARG A 25 19.47 -9.70 16.63
C ARG A 25 19.79 -11.20 16.57
N ARG A 26 18.77 -12.06 16.50
CA ARG A 26 18.94 -13.48 16.13
C ARG A 26 19.10 -13.54 14.61
N ARG A 27 20.32 -13.87 14.16
CA ARG A 27 20.58 -14.21 12.76
C ARG A 27 19.82 -15.51 12.43
N LEU A 28 18.67 -15.42 11.77
CA LEU A 28 18.08 -16.58 11.12
C LEU A 28 18.91 -16.90 9.88
N LEU A 29 19.33 -18.16 9.78
CA LEU A 29 20.05 -18.67 8.62
C LEU A 29 19.10 -18.63 7.41
N TRP A 30 19.41 -17.79 6.45
CA TRP A 30 18.76 -17.75 5.15
C TRP A 30 19.06 -19.06 4.41
N LEU A 31 18.06 -19.89 4.20
CA LEU A 31 18.11 -20.90 3.14
C LEU A 31 17.95 -20.15 1.81
N PRO A 32 18.89 -20.26 0.88
CA PRO A 32 18.74 -19.62 -0.43
C PRO A 32 17.58 -20.28 -1.15
N VAL A 33 16.44 -19.60 -1.20
CA VAL A 33 15.40 -19.95 -2.17
C VAL A 33 15.92 -19.46 -3.51
N ALA A 34 16.36 -20.41 -4.36
CA ALA A 34 16.79 -20.10 -5.71
C ALA A 34 15.59 -19.56 -6.49
N PHE A 35 15.48 -18.23 -6.56
CA PHE A 35 14.56 -17.56 -7.47
C PHE A 35 15.18 -17.64 -8.88
N ALA A 36 14.58 -18.47 -9.74
CA ALA A 36 14.71 -18.26 -11.17
C ALA A 36 14.12 -16.89 -11.47
N GLY A 37 14.97 -15.94 -11.87
CA GLY A 37 14.57 -14.58 -12.22
C GLY A 37 13.60 -14.60 -13.39
N ALA A 38 12.31 -14.63 -13.11
CA ALA A 38 11.28 -14.30 -14.07
C ALA A 38 11.17 -12.77 -14.11
N ALA A 39 11.56 -12.22 -15.25
CA ALA A 39 11.34 -10.82 -15.55
C ALA A 39 9.89 -10.46 -15.23
N LEU A 40 9.67 -9.44 -14.38
CA LEU A 40 8.36 -8.87 -14.06
C LEU A 40 7.84 -8.08 -15.29
N SER A 41 7.59 -8.78 -16.38
CA SER A 41 6.96 -8.23 -17.57
C SER A 41 5.48 -8.61 -17.55
N GLN A 42 4.62 -7.58 -17.54
CA GLN A 42 3.25 -7.59 -18.04
C GLN A 42 2.37 -8.77 -17.58
N GLY A 43 1.58 -8.56 -16.51
CA GLY A 43 0.53 -9.48 -16.11
C GLY A 43 1.09 -10.84 -15.69
N ALA A 44 1.60 -10.92 -14.45
CA ALA A 44 2.01 -12.21 -13.92
C ALA A 44 0.85 -13.21 -14.07
N PRO A 45 1.05 -14.35 -14.74
CA PRO A 45 0.01 -15.39 -14.80
C PRO A 45 -0.38 -15.72 -13.36
N ALA A 46 -1.67 -15.98 -13.14
CA ALA A 46 -2.13 -16.54 -11.87
C ALA A 46 -1.14 -17.66 -11.50
N VAL A 47 -0.43 -17.49 -10.40
CA VAL A 47 0.52 -18.49 -9.92
C VAL A 47 -0.32 -19.73 -9.63
N ALA A 48 -0.38 -20.61 -10.60
CA ALA A 48 -1.06 -21.88 -10.46
C ALA A 48 -0.47 -22.56 -9.21
N ALA A 49 -1.35 -22.90 -8.28
CA ALA A 49 -1.03 -23.45 -6.97
C ALA A 49 -0.38 -24.85 -7.07
N ASN A 50 0.85 -24.89 -7.56
CA ASN A 50 1.78 -26.01 -7.50
C ASN A 50 2.93 -25.68 -6.53
N SER A 51 2.63 -24.98 -5.42
CA SER A 51 3.65 -24.85 -4.39
C SER A 51 3.71 -26.18 -3.61
N ALA A 52 4.89 -26.80 -3.60
CA ALA A 52 5.21 -27.97 -2.75
C ALA A 52 5.07 -27.66 -1.24
N PHE A 53 4.61 -26.48 -0.88
CA PHE A 53 4.44 -25.98 0.48
C PHE A 53 2.97 -26.06 0.90
N ALA A 54 2.73 -26.46 2.15
CA ALA A 54 1.40 -26.44 2.72
C ALA A 54 0.76 -25.03 2.66
N PRO A 55 -0.58 -24.95 2.46
CA PRO A 55 -1.30 -23.69 2.56
C PRO A 55 -1.07 -23.02 3.91
N LEU A 56 -1.00 -21.69 3.92
CA LEU A 56 -0.90 -20.91 5.15
C LEU A 56 -2.28 -20.62 5.72
N SER A 57 -2.39 -20.72 7.04
CA SER A 57 -3.51 -20.14 7.78
C SER A 57 -3.39 -18.61 7.80
N ARG A 58 -4.47 -17.94 8.22
CA ARG A 58 -4.48 -16.47 8.42
C ARG A 58 -3.39 -16.04 9.39
N ASP A 59 -3.26 -16.72 10.51
CA ASP A 59 -2.32 -16.35 11.57
C ASP A 59 -0.87 -16.56 11.10
N GLU A 60 -0.56 -17.65 10.43
CA GLU A 60 0.76 -17.88 9.84
C GLU A 60 1.11 -16.86 8.76
N LEU A 61 0.14 -16.43 7.93
CA LEU A 61 0.34 -15.33 6.99
C LEU A 61 0.81 -14.07 7.74
N GLY A 62 0.11 -13.70 8.82
CA GLY A 62 0.41 -12.51 9.59
C GLY A 62 1.74 -12.54 10.30
N GLU A 63 2.03 -13.64 10.96
CA GLU A 63 3.30 -13.83 11.66
C GLU A 63 4.49 -13.72 10.69
N ARG A 64 4.39 -14.39 9.53
CA ARG A 64 5.45 -14.35 8.51
C ARG A 64 5.58 -13.00 7.86
N TRP A 65 4.46 -12.33 7.54
CA TRP A 65 4.49 -10.99 6.98
C TRP A 65 5.07 -9.97 7.96
N ARG A 66 4.68 -10.04 9.24
CA ARG A 66 5.26 -9.19 10.28
C ARG A 66 6.75 -9.45 10.47
N ALA A 67 7.17 -10.71 10.44
CA ALA A 67 8.59 -11.07 10.55
C ALA A 67 9.40 -10.44 9.40
N LEU A 68 8.90 -10.45 8.16
CA LEU A 68 9.53 -9.75 7.04
C LEU A 68 9.69 -8.27 7.29
N GLY A 69 8.64 -7.61 7.82
CA GLY A 69 8.68 -6.18 8.16
C GLY A 69 9.69 -5.83 9.27
N VAL A 70 10.04 -6.77 10.13
CA VAL A 70 11.03 -6.58 11.21
C VAL A 70 12.44 -6.95 10.76
N GLU A 71 12.59 -7.96 9.90
CA GLU A 71 13.90 -8.48 9.47
C GLU A 71 14.57 -7.62 8.40
N LEU A 72 13.77 -7.03 7.50
CA LEU A 72 14.28 -6.12 6.48
C LEU A 72 14.60 -4.79 7.15
N ASP A 73 15.77 -4.24 6.85
CA ASP A 73 16.10 -2.87 7.23
C ASP A 73 15.20 -1.94 6.40
N LEU A 74 14.04 -1.64 6.95
CA LEU A 74 12.98 -0.89 6.26
C LEU A 74 13.34 0.59 6.04
N LEU A 75 14.51 1.03 6.51
CA LEU A 75 14.99 2.40 6.34
C LEU A 75 15.48 2.67 4.93
N THR A 76 15.86 1.62 4.17
CA THR A 76 16.31 1.77 2.79
C THR A 76 15.29 1.21 1.82
N ASP A 77 15.10 1.89 0.68
CA ASP A 77 14.20 1.47 -0.39
C ASP A 77 14.77 0.35 -1.28
N GLU A 78 16.01 -0.08 -1.02
CA GLU A 78 16.68 -1.16 -1.76
C GLU A 78 15.97 -2.52 -1.61
N HIS A 79 15.28 -2.72 -0.50
CA HIS A 79 14.59 -3.97 -0.18
C HIS A 79 13.10 -3.97 -0.54
N ASP A 80 12.54 -2.85 -1.00
CA ASP A 80 11.10 -2.71 -1.25
C ASP A 80 10.57 -3.76 -2.24
N GLU A 81 11.27 -3.97 -3.36
CA GLU A 81 10.86 -4.95 -4.36
C GLU A 81 10.93 -6.39 -3.81
N SER A 82 11.93 -6.68 -3.00
CA SER A 82 12.08 -7.97 -2.33
C SER A 82 10.94 -8.19 -1.33
N LEU A 83 10.60 -7.17 -0.55
CA LEU A 83 9.47 -7.21 0.39
C LEU A 83 8.15 -7.46 -0.35
N ALA A 84 7.88 -6.69 -1.42
CA ALA A 84 6.69 -6.89 -2.23
C ALA A 84 6.60 -8.33 -2.77
N ALA A 85 7.70 -8.86 -3.32
CA ALA A 85 7.75 -10.23 -3.84
C ALA A 85 7.49 -11.29 -2.75
N HIS A 86 8.03 -11.11 -1.55
CA HIS A 86 7.79 -12.01 -0.43
C HIS A 86 6.33 -11.97 0.04
N VAL A 87 5.73 -10.77 0.13
CA VAL A 87 4.31 -10.62 0.48
C VAL A 87 3.42 -11.31 -0.56
N VAL A 88 3.69 -11.11 -1.86
CA VAL A 88 2.99 -11.84 -2.94
C VAL A 88 3.11 -13.35 -2.76
N ALA A 89 4.30 -13.87 -2.46
CA ALA A 89 4.51 -15.30 -2.24
C ALA A 89 3.75 -15.85 -1.01
N LEU A 90 3.63 -15.07 0.06
CA LEU A 90 2.82 -15.43 1.22
C LEU A 90 1.32 -15.45 0.88
N ILE A 91 0.82 -14.42 0.18
CA ILE A 91 -0.56 -14.34 -0.27
C ILE A 91 -0.91 -15.53 -1.17
N ALA A 92 -0.06 -15.87 -2.14
CA ALA A 92 -0.27 -16.97 -3.07
C ALA A 92 -0.40 -18.36 -2.38
N ARG A 93 0.12 -18.49 -1.16
CA ARG A 93 0.01 -19.70 -0.32
C ARG A 93 -1.19 -19.69 0.61
N THR A 94 -1.92 -18.58 0.68
CA THR A 94 -3.04 -18.40 1.61
C THR A 94 -4.34 -18.57 0.82
N PRO A 95 -5.21 -19.54 1.18
CA PRO A 95 -6.51 -19.67 0.53
C PRO A 95 -7.32 -18.38 0.64
N LEU A 96 -8.00 -17.97 -0.43
CA LEU A 96 -8.78 -16.71 -0.46
C LEU A 96 -9.81 -16.63 0.68
N ALA A 97 -10.37 -17.77 1.10
CA ALA A 97 -11.31 -17.85 2.23
C ALA A 97 -10.66 -17.61 3.60
N ALA A 98 -9.33 -17.79 3.71
CA ALA A 98 -8.58 -17.55 4.94
C ALA A 98 -8.02 -16.12 5.04
N LEU A 99 -8.18 -15.31 3.99
CA LEU A 99 -7.69 -13.94 4.00
C LEU A 99 -8.46 -13.07 5.01
N PRO A 100 -7.79 -12.04 5.56
CA PRO A 100 -8.42 -11.13 6.51
C PRO A 100 -9.65 -10.44 5.91
N THR A 101 -10.70 -10.29 6.69
CA THR A 101 -11.92 -9.59 6.32
C THR A 101 -12.37 -8.66 7.42
N HIS A 102 -12.93 -7.49 7.07
CA HIS A 102 -13.58 -6.60 8.02
C HIS A 102 -15.06 -6.94 8.24
N GLY A 103 -15.59 -7.94 7.52
CA GLY A 103 -16.96 -8.44 7.69
C GLY A 103 -18.07 -7.55 7.14
N LYS A 104 -17.76 -6.43 6.48
CA LYS A 104 -18.79 -5.59 5.83
C LYS A 104 -19.19 -6.21 4.50
N ALA A 105 -20.49 -6.25 4.25
CA ALA A 105 -21.01 -6.69 2.97
C ALA A 105 -20.72 -5.68 1.85
N ARG A 106 -20.72 -6.17 0.61
CA ARG A 106 -20.59 -5.32 -0.56
C ARG A 106 -21.80 -4.37 -0.65
N PRO A 107 -21.57 -3.04 -0.77
CA PRO A 107 -22.65 -2.07 -0.91
C PRO A 107 -23.29 -2.16 -2.30
N ALA A 108 -24.50 -1.64 -2.42
CA ALA A 108 -25.17 -1.54 -3.74
C ALA A 108 -24.53 -0.46 -4.63
N VAL A 109 -24.00 0.60 -4.04
CA VAL A 109 -23.33 1.73 -4.71
C VAL A 109 -22.08 2.12 -3.93
N GLY A 110 -21.01 2.48 -4.65
CA GLY A 110 -19.76 2.90 -4.04
C GLY A 110 -18.97 1.76 -3.41
N LEU A 111 -18.27 2.05 -2.34
CA LEU A 111 -17.42 1.09 -1.64
C LEU A 111 -17.66 1.10 -0.14
N ALA A 112 -17.47 -0.04 0.48
CA ALA A 112 -17.34 -0.17 1.93
C ALA A 112 -15.97 -0.79 2.22
N GLY A 113 -15.21 -0.21 3.14
CA GLY A 113 -13.87 -0.69 3.44
C GLY A 113 -13.42 -0.34 4.84
N GLY A 114 -12.28 -0.86 5.18
CA GLY A 114 -11.61 -0.57 6.43
C GLY A 114 -10.53 -1.58 6.77
N PRO A 115 -9.76 -1.30 7.82
CA PRO A 115 -8.78 -2.24 8.32
C PRO A 115 -9.44 -3.57 8.66
N SER A 116 -8.96 -4.64 8.07
CA SER A 116 -9.37 -6.01 8.36
C SER A 116 -8.37 -6.72 9.26
N TRP A 117 -7.15 -6.17 9.32
CA TRP A 117 -6.07 -6.69 10.13
C TRP A 117 -5.00 -5.63 10.38
N GLN A 118 -4.55 -5.48 11.63
CA GLN A 118 -3.49 -4.54 12.01
C GLN A 118 -2.46 -5.27 12.85
N LEU A 119 -1.25 -5.37 12.33
CA LEU A 119 -0.09 -5.96 12.96
C LEU A 119 1.13 -5.08 12.66
N LEU A 120 1.19 -3.90 13.26
CA LEU A 120 2.26 -2.93 12.97
C LEU A 120 3.63 -3.59 12.81
N PRO A 121 4.41 -3.24 11.76
CA PRO A 121 4.18 -2.21 10.75
C PRO A 121 3.26 -2.63 9.58
N CYS A 122 2.56 -3.76 9.69
CA CYS A 122 1.74 -4.35 8.64
C CYS A 122 0.25 -4.07 8.89
N MET A 123 -0.48 -3.73 7.83
CA MET A 123 -1.94 -3.54 7.86
C MET A 123 -2.59 -4.10 6.60
N ALA A 124 -3.62 -4.93 6.75
CA ALA A 124 -4.50 -5.28 5.65
C ALA A 124 -5.76 -4.42 5.67
N ILE A 125 -6.09 -3.83 4.52
CA ILE A 125 -7.30 -3.02 4.32
C ILE A 125 -8.14 -3.72 3.27
N GLU A 126 -9.37 -4.08 3.62
CA GLU A 126 -10.32 -4.69 2.70
C GLU A 126 -11.29 -3.66 2.15
N PHE A 127 -11.58 -3.75 0.86
CA PHE A 127 -12.57 -2.95 0.15
C PHE A 127 -13.59 -3.87 -0.52
N GLN A 128 -14.86 -3.68 -0.17
CA GLN A 128 -16.02 -4.27 -0.85
C GLN A 128 -16.57 -3.22 -1.82
N MET A 129 -16.41 -3.45 -3.11
CA MET A 129 -16.69 -2.48 -4.16
C MET A 129 -17.95 -2.86 -4.93
N ALA A 130 -18.93 -1.95 -5.02
CA ALA A 130 -20.07 -2.11 -5.93
C ALA A 130 -19.59 -2.16 -7.39
N PRO A 131 -20.46 -2.60 -8.35
CA PRO A 131 -20.18 -2.47 -9.78
C PRO A 131 -19.76 -1.05 -10.17
N GLY A 132 -18.63 -0.92 -10.87
CA GLY A 132 -18.09 0.37 -11.29
C GLY A 132 -17.60 1.29 -10.18
N ALA A 133 -17.61 0.86 -8.93
CA ALA A 133 -17.08 1.66 -7.83
C ALA A 133 -15.57 1.90 -7.97
N GLU A 134 -15.14 3.06 -7.53
CA GLU A 134 -13.76 3.53 -7.68
C GLU A 134 -13.10 3.75 -6.32
N ILE A 135 -11.86 3.25 -6.18
CA ILE A 135 -10.88 3.78 -5.24
C ILE A 135 -10.07 4.80 -6.02
N ARG A 136 -10.32 6.09 -5.73
CA ARG A 136 -9.71 7.20 -6.44
C ARG A 136 -8.19 7.10 -6.43
N LEU A 137 -7.55 7.65 -7.46
CA LEU A 137 -6.10 7.76 -7.52
C LEU A 137 -5.57 8.47 -6.26
N HIS A 138 -4.58 7.89 -5.64
CA HIS A 138 -3.97 8.40 -4.41
C HIS A 138 -2.52 7.95 -4.28
N ASN A 139 -1.73 8.74 -3.54
CA ASN A 139 -0.41 8.32 -3.10
C ASN A 139 -0.51 7.59 -1.76
N HIS A 140 0.58 7.00 -1.35
CA HIS A 140 0.71 6.44 0.00
C HIS A 140 1.87 7.10 0.76
N PRO A 141 1.79 7.14 2.11
CA PRO A 141 2.99 7.37 2.91
C PRO A 141 4.06 6.32 2.56
N PRO A 142 5.32 6.51 2.95
CA PRO A 142 6.37 5.55 2.69
C PRO A 142 5.96 4.14 3.10
N SER A 143 5.57 3.34 2.11
CA SER A 143 5.08 1.98 2.31
C SER A 143 5.30 1.12 1.07
N VAL A 144 5.35 -0.19 1.29
CA VAL A 144 5.18 -1.19 0.24
C VAL A 144 3.76 -1.73 0.35
N VAL A 145 3.00 -1.66 -0.75
CA VAL A 145 1.64 -2.20 -0.80
C VAL A 145 1.51 -3.26 -1.88
N VAL A 146 0.92 -4.37 -1.50
CA VAL A 146 0.49 -5.43 -2.42
C VAL A 146 -1.02 -5.48 -2.40
N SER A 147 -1.64 -5.17 -3.54
CA SER A 147 -3.09 -5.23 -3.73
C SER A 147 -3.50 -6.54 -4.37
N LEU A 148 -4.44 -7.25 -3.76
CA LEU A 148 -4.97 -8.54 -4.21
C LEU A 148 -6.43 -8.38 -4.62
N CYS A 149 -6.78 -8.77 -5.84
CA CYS A 149 -8.18 -9.01 -6.20
C CYS A 149 -8.60 -10.36 -5.60
N ALA A 150 -9.50 -10.33 -4.61
CA ALA A 150 -10.00 -11.53 -3.95
C ALA A 150 -11.29 -12.06 -4.61
N GLU A 151 -12.14 -11.17 -5.15
CA GLU A 151 -13.38 -11.51 -5.86
C GLU A 151 -13.67 -10.49 -6.97
N GLY A 152 -14.37 -10.92 -8.01
CA GLY A 152 -14.76 -10.07 -9.14
C GLY A 152 -13.59 -9.70 -10.04
N GLU A 153 -13.62 -8.50 -10.62
CA GLU A 153 -12.55 -7.96 -11.45
C GLU A 153 -12.25 -6.51 -11.03
N VAL A 154 -10.98 -6.12 -11.07
CA VAL A 154 -10.53 -4.76 -10.74
C VAL A 154 -9.55 -4.29 -11.81
N ARG A 155 -9.84 -3.14 -12.41
CA ARG A 155 -8.85 -2.40 -13.20
C ARG A 155 -7.99 -1.58 -12.24
N ALA A 156 -6.71 -1.90 -12.19
CA ALA A 156 -5.70 -1.15 -11.44
C ALA A 156 -4.94 -0.23 -12.39
N ARG A 157 -4.78 1.03 -12.02
CA ARG A 157 -3.93 2.01 -12.73
C ARG A 157 -2.84 2.48 -11.80
N HIS A 158 -1.61 2.52 -12.29
CA HIS A 158 -0.43 2.96 -11.55
C HIS A 158 0.20 4.15 -12.25
N PHE A 159 0.71 5.09 -11.44
CA PHE A 159 1.30 6.32 -11.94
C PHE A 159 2.57 6.64 -11.15
N GLU A 160 3.49 7.30 -11.84
CA GLU A 160 4.68 7.92 -11.26
C GLU A 160 4.64 9.43 -11.53
N LEU A 161 5.36 10.17 -10.70
CA LEU A 161 5.58 11.59 -10.96
C LEU A 161 6.39 11.76 -12.24
N HIS A 162 5.94 12.68 -13.10
CA HIS A 162 6.68 13.09 -14.29
C HIS A 162 7.23 14.48 -14.05
N GLY A 163 8.58 14.57 -13.86
CA GLY A 163 9.21 15.81 -13.44
C GLY A 163 9.09 16.08 -11.94
N ASP A 164 9.17 17.36 -11.56
CA ASP A 164 9.08 17.78 -10.16
C ASP A 164 7.63 17.98 -9.74
N ALA A 165 7.20 17.28 -8.71
CA ALA A 165 5.89 17.54 -8.12
C ALA A 165 6.01 18.41 -6.86
N PRO A 166 5.02 19.28 -6.65
CA PRO A 166 4.92 20.03 -5.41
C PRO A 166 4.60 19.06 -4.25
N PRO A 167 5.12 19.33 -3.04
CA PRO A 167 4.77 18.53 -1.87
C PRO A 167 3.25 18.51 -1.65
N CYS A 168 2.69 17.32 -1.42
CA CYS A 168 1.25 17.12 -1.18
C CYS A 168 0.71 17.83 0.08
N THR A 169 1.61 18.40 0.90
CA THR A 169 1.28 19.12 2.13
C THR A 169 0.93 20.58 1.91
N GLN A 170 1.15 21.13 0.70
CA GLN A 170 1.19 22.58 0.56
C GLN A 170 -0.07 23.21 0.00
N LEU A 171 -0.78 22.70 -0.98
CA LEU A 171 -1.97 23.39 -1.50
C LEU A 171 -2.88 22.45 -2.31
N ASP A 172 -4.17 22.42 -1.97
CA ASP A 172 -5.22 21.90 -2.84
C ASP A 172 -5.17 22.59 -4.21
N GLY A 173 -5.23 21.79 -5.27
CA GLY A 173 -5.30 22.29 -6.64
C GLY A 173 -3.96 22.65 -7.28
N GLN A 174 -2.83 22.48 -6.60
CA GLN A 174 -1.52 22.62 -7.25
C GLN A 174 -1.34 21.54 -8.31
N ARG A 175 -1.00 21.97 -9.54
CA ARG A 175 -0.88 21.09 -10.71
C ARG A 175 0.53 20.55 -10.85
N PHE A 176 0.60 19.32 -11.34
CA PHE A 176 1.84 18.61 -11.66
C PHE A 176 1.56 17.58 -12.76
N GLU A 177 2.58 16.93 -13.26
CA GLU A 177 2.42 15.89 -14.28
C GLU A 177 2.66 14.50 -13.68
N VAL A 178 1.91 13.53 -14.17
CA VAL A 178 2.08 12.12 -13.83
C VAL A 178 2.09 11.27 -15.09
N GLN A 179 2.89 10.22 -15.07
CA GLN A 179 2.92 9.23 -16.14
C GLN A 179 2.22 7.96 -15.68
N GLU A 180 1.25 7.49 -16.45
CA GLU A 180 0.65 6.18 -16.21
C GLU A 180 1.63 5.08 -16.65
N THR A 181 2.19 4.38 -15.67
CA THR A 181 3.19 3.32 -15.88
C THR A 181 2.54 1.99 -16.23
N ARG A 182 1.39 1.70 -15.63
CA ARG A 182 0.67 0.44 -15.82
C ARG A 182 -0.83 0.60 -15.76
N SER A 183 -1.55 -0.18 -16.57
CA SER A 183 -2.99 -0.42 -16.44
C SER A 183 -3.24 -1.92 -16.55
N LEU A 184 -3.77 -2.52 -15.50
CA LEU A 184 -3.92 -3.97 -15.36
C LEU A 184 -5.37 -4.32 -15.04
N LEU A 185 -5.88 -5.40 -15.63
CA LEU A 185 -7.13 -6.02 -15.19
C LEU A 185 -6.80 -7.18 -14.26
N LEU A 186 -7.09 -7.03 -12.98
CA LEU A 186 -6.87 -8.06 -11.96
C LEU A 186 -8.12 -8.92 -11.81
N ARG A 187 -7.92 -10.24 -11.75
CA ARG A 187 -8.92 -11.26 -11.46
C ARG A 187 -8.64 -11.94 -10.12
N PRO A 188 -9.55 -12.75 -9.58
CA PRO A 188 -9.35 -13.41 -8.30
C PRO A 188 -8.03 -14.17 -8.21
N GLY A 189 -7.27 -13.89 -7.16
CA GLY A 189 -5.93 -14.43 -6.91
C GLY A 189 -4.80 -13.64 -7.58
N GLN A 190 -5.07 -12.66 -8.42
CA GLN A 190 -4.05 -11.82 -9.03
C GLN A 190 -3.73 -10.60 -8.16
N THR A 191 -2.47 -10.22 -8.18
CA THR A 191 -1.93 -9.12 -7.38
C THR A 191 -1.26 -8.07 -8.25
N THR A 192 -1.21 -6.85 -7.73
CA THR A 192 -0.29 -5.81 -8.16
C THR A 192 0.40 -5.22 -6.94
N SER A 193 1.52 -4.54 -7.13
CA SER A 193 2.23 -3.89 -6.02
C SER A 193 2.79 -2.55 -6.44
N PHE A 194 2.96 -1.67 -5.47
CA PHE A 194 3.81 -0.50 -5.62
C PHE A 194 4.78 -0.40 -4.44
N THR A 195 5.84 0.37 -4.65
CA THR A 195 6.93 0.56 -3.70
C THR A 195 7.34 2.04 -3.72
N ARG A 196 8.17 2.47 -2.80
CA ARG A 196 8.71 3.85 -2.80
C ARG A 196 9.46 4.21 -4.09
N ARG A 197 10.01 3.21 -4.79
CA ARG A 197 10.77 3.38 -6.05
C ARG A 197 9.94 3.25 -7.31
N ARG A 198 8.73 2.74 -7.19
CA ARG A 198 7.92 2.38 -8.34
C ARG A 198 6.44 2.63 -8.08
N ASP A 199 5.81 3.29 -9.04
CA ASP A 199 4.35 3.48 -9.04
C ASP A 199 3.82 4.20 -7.80
N GLY A 200 4.39 5.34 -7.44
CA GLY A 200 4.07 6.09 -6.21
C GLY A 200 2.60 6.45 -5.99
N MET A 201 1.74 6.22 -7.00
CA MET A 201 0.28 6.44 -6.94
C MET A 201 -0.47 5.31 -7.63
N HIS A 202 -1.63 4.96 -7.09
CA HIS A 202 -2.53 4.00 -7.73
C HIS A 202 -4.01 4.32 -7.51
N GLY A 203 -4.84 3.77 -8.38
CA GLY A 203 -6.30 3.80 -8.27
C GLY A 203 -6.91 2.52 -8.83
N PHE A 204 -8.16 2.24 -8.44
CA PHE A 204 -8.84 1.01 -8.80
C PHE A 204 -10.28 1.28 -9.22
N VAL A 205 -10.75 0.55 -10.23
CA VAL A 205 -12.15 0.56 -10.66
C VAL A 205 -12.66 -0.88 -10.70
N ALA A 206 -13.75 -1.16 -10.00
CA ALA A 206 -14.39 -2.47 -10.01
C ALA A 206 -15.09 -2.74 -11.36
N GLY A 207 -15.05 -3.98 -11.80
CA GLY A 207 -15.82 -4.44 -12.96
C GLY A 207 -17.33 -4.51 -12.71
N ASP A 208 -18.09 -4.99 -13.71
CA ASP A 208 -19.57 -5.00 -13.74
C ASP A 208 -20.21 -5.85 -12.65
N ALA A 209 -19.49 -6.81 -12.08
CA ALA A 209 -19.97 -7.64 -10.96
C ALA A 209 -19.56 -7.08 -9.58
N GLY A 210 -18.89 -5.92 -9.56
CA GLY A 210 -18.23 -5.42 -8.37
C GLY A 210 -16.98 -6.24 -8.04
N ALA A 211 -16.32 -5.92 -6.93
CA ALA A 211 -15.09 -6.58 -6.53
C ALA A 211 -14.88 -6.61 -5.02
N ARG A 212 -13.99 -7.51 -4.60
CA ARG A 212 -13.35 -7.50 -3.29
C ARG A 212 -11.85 -7.32 -3.50
N LEU A 213 -11.31 -6.21 -3.01
CA LEU A 213 -9.90 -5.88 -3.07
C LEU A 213 -9.32 -5.88 -1.65
N ILE A 214 -8.09 -6.36 -1.50
CA ILE A 214 -7.37 -6.32 -0.23
C ILE A 214 -5.99 -5.73 -0.47
N ASP A 215 -5.68 -4.63 0.22
CA ASP A 215 -4.36 -4.03 0.25
C ASP A 215 -3.59 -4.54 1.46
N PHE A 216 -2.43 -5.10 1.23
CA PHE A 216 -1.45 -5.51 2.23
C PHE A 216 -0.37 -4.44 2.27
N ALA A 217 -0.51 -3.49 3.20
CA ALA A 217 0.41 -2.37 3.37
C ALA A 217 1.44 -2.66 4.46
N THR A 218 2.73 -2.52 4.14
CA THR A 218 3.82 -2.50 5.11
C THR A 218 4.35 -1.08 5.21
N PHE A 219 4.12 -0.43 6.35
CA PHE A 219 4.57 0.94 6.61
C PHE A 219 6.06 0.94 6.94
N LEU A 220 6.79 1.86 6.32
CA LEU A 220 8.25 1.91 6.36
C LEU A 220 8.78 3.09 7.18
N SER A 221 7.90 4.00 7.60
CA SER A 221 8.23 5.10 8.51
C SER A 221 7.03 5.49 9.35
N ASP A 222 7.30 6.12 10.49
CA ASP A 222 6.30 6.71 11.38
C ASP A 222 6.10 8.21 11.09
N ASP A 223 6.61 8.73 9.97
CA ASP A 223 6.73 10.18 9.70
C ASP A 223 5.38 10.89 9.51
N GLY A 224 4.28 10.21 9.73
CA GLY A 224 2.94 10.80 9.70
C GLY A 224 2.56 11.36 8.33
N GLU A 225 3.27 10.97 7.27
CA GLU A 225 2.88 11.31 5.91
C GLU A 225 1.49 10.76 5.66
N THR A 226 0.65 11.63 5.20
CA THR A 226 -0.73 11.30 4.98
C THR A 226 -0.94 11.00 3.51
N PHE A 227 -1.70 9.99 3.29
CA PHE A 227 -2.33 9.63 2.05
C PHE A 227 -3.11 10.84 1.46
N SER A 228 -2.90 11.13 0.20
CA SER A 228 -3.55 12.22 -0.51
C SER A 228 -4.15 11.73 -1.82
N TYR A 229 -5.35 12.21 -2.13
CA TYR A 229 -5.98 11.92 -3.40
C TYR A 229 -5.39 12.79 -4.52
N VAL A 230 -5.43 12.24 -5.72
CA VAL A 230 -4.99 12.90 -6.96
C VAL A 230 -6.18 12.95 -7.92
N THR A 231 -6.39 14.10 -8.53
CA THR A 231 -7.34 14.28 -9.62
C THR A 231 -6.56 14.43 -10.92
N LEU A 232 -6.90 13.63 -11.92
CA LEU A 232 -6.36 13.73 -13.27
C LEU A 232 -7.20 14.67 -14.13
N SER A 233 -6.59 15.26 -15.16
CA SER A 233 -7.31 15.87 -16.27
C SER A 233 -8.19 14.86 -17.00
N ASP A 234 -9.23 15.33 -17.69
CA ASP A 234 -10.12 14.44 -18.49
C ASP A 234 -9.37 13.80 -19.66
N GLU A 235 -8.38 14.50 -20.22
CA GLU A 235 -7.57 14.05 -21.34
C GLU A 235 -6.09 14.05 -20.96
N PRO A 236 -5.28 13.12 -21.51
CA PRO A 236 -3.83 13.12 -21.31
C PRO A 236 -3.21 14.34 -22.00
N LEU A 237 -2.13 14.87 -21.43
CA LEU A 237 -1.28 15.88 -22.07
C LEU A 237 -0.50 15.28 -23.25
N ASP A 238 -0.11 14.02 -23.11
CA ASP A 238 0.60 13.23 -24.11
C ASP A 238 0.05 11.80 -24.07
N GLU A 239 -0.74 11.43 -25.09
CA GLU A 239 -1.39 10.13 -25.16
C GLU A 239 -0.38 8.99 -25.41
N GLU A 240 0.63 9.24 -26.27
CA GLU A 240 1.64 8.25 -26.62
C GLU A 240 2.50 7.89 -25.40
N ARG A 241 2.90 8.89 -24.64
CA ARG A 241 3.70 8.75 -23.42
C ARG A 241 2.85 8.50 -22.19
N ARG A 242 1.52 8.60 -22.32
CA ARG A 242 0.55 8.43 -21.22
C ARG A 242 0.80 9.40 -20.07
N ILE A 243 1.05 10.68 -20.40
CA ILE A 243 1.28 11.76 -19.42
C ILE A 243 -0.02 12.51 -19.22
N TRP A 244 -0.35 12.77 -17.95
CA TRP A 244 -1.58 13.45 -17.53
C TRP A 244 -1.24 14.67 -16.69
N GLU A 245 -2.03 15.73 -16.82
CA GLU A 245 -2.04 16.77 -15.80
C GLU A 245 -2.78 16.23 -14.57
N ALA A 246 -2.19 16.45 -13.41
CA ALA A 246 -2.71 16.02 -12.13
C ALA A 246 -2.75 17.18 -11.14
N SER A 247 -3.58 17.05 -10.12
CA SER A 247 -3.59 17.99 -8.99
C SER A 247 -3.89 17.25 -7.70
N TRP A 248 -3.33 17.75 -6.59
CA TRP A 248 -3.70 17.25 -5.27
C TRP A 248 -5.16 17.63 -4.97
N ALA A 249 -5.99 16.64 -4.71
CA ALA A 249 -7.35 16.84 -4.25
C ALA A 249 -7.34 16.65 -2.73
N GLY A 250 -7.33 17.71 -1.97
CA GLY A 250 -7.17 17.75 -0.53
C GLY A 250 -7.72 16.57 0.29
N LYS A 251 -7.28 16.51 1.52
CA LYS A 251 -7.80 15.53 2.49
C LYS A 251 -9.29 15.81 2.72
N LYS A 252 -10.12 14.82 2.55
CA LYS A 252 -11.48 14.83 3.10
C LYS A 252 -11.50 14.17 4.45
#